data_bde2f6e5f72a09c2d09d74023af415b1
#
_entry.id   bde2f6e5f72a09c2d09d74023af415b1
#
_cell.length_a   1.000
_cell.length_b   1.000
_cell.length_c   1.000
_cell.angle_alpha   90.00
_cell.angle_beta   90.00
_cell.angle_gamma   90.00
#
_symmetry.space_group_name_H-M   'P 1'
#
loop_
_entity.id
_entity.type
_entity.pdbx_description
1 polymer ?
#
loop_
_entity_poly.entity_id
_entity_poly.type
_entity_poly.pdbx_seq_one_letter_code
_entity_poly.pdbx_strand_id
1 'polypeptide(L)'
;MGFFDKIKAGLSKTRDALSNTLGSVFTGFSEIDDDFYDELEECLILADLGVDTSVKATDKLRKIVREQHLKTTEEAKSALKGILVEMLDVGDTALKLDTKPSVVLVIGVNGVGKTTTIGKIATRLTAEGKNVLLVAGDTFRAAAADQLEIWAGRSGASIVRQHEGADPASVVFDGIQSAKAKGADVILIDTAGRLHNKQNLMNELNKISRIVERELPEASREVLLVLDGTTGQNGLIQAKEFSKIAGVTAIALTKLDGTAKGGIVIAVADTLQIPVKFVGVGEKAEDLMPFEAKDFVEALL
;
A
#
# COMPACT_ATOMS: atom_id res chain seq x y z
N MET A 1 21.66 -3.38 8.40
CA MET A 1 21.17 -2.62 7.25
C MET A 1 20.11 -1.65 7.78
N GLY A 2 20.30 -0.36 7.60
CA GLY A 2 19.34 0.65 8.07
C GLY A 2 17.99 0.56 7.33
N PHE A 3 17.00 1.27 7.86
CA PHE A 3 15.66 1.36 7.24
C PHE A 3 15.74 1.84 5.77
N PHE A 4 16.41 2.95 5.55
CA PHE A 4 16.62 3.55 4.22
C PHE A 4 17.37 2.61 3.26
N ASP A 5 18.40 1.90 3.76
CA ASP A 5 19.17 0.96 2.92
C ASP A 5 18.29 -0.18 2.39
N LYS A 6 17.32 -0.66 3.17
CA LYS A 6 16.37 -1.71 2.76
C LYS A 6 15.43 -1.21 1.65
N ILE A 7 14.87 0.00 1.80
CA ILE A 7 14.03 0.61 0.76
C ILE A 7 14.84 0.77 -0.51
N LYS A 8 16.05 1.33 -0.41
CA LYS A 8 16.96 1.53 -1.54
C LYS A 8 17.34 0.22 -2.25
N ALA A 9 17.59 -0.85 -1.49
CA ALA A 9 17.87 -2.17 -2.05
C ALA A 9 16.63 -2.78 -2.72
N GLY A 10 15.45 -2.66 -2.09
CA GLY A 10 14.19 -3.15 -2.63
C GLY A 10 13.73 -2.42 -3.89
N LEU A 11 14.03 -1.13 -4.01
CA LEU A 11 13.71 -0.32 -5.19
C LEU A 11 14.81 -0.32 -6.26
N SER A 12 15.86 -1.13 -6.12
CA SER A 12 17.01 -1.11 -7.04
C SER A 12 16.62 -1.26 -8.50
N LYS A 13 15.73 -2.21 -8.83
CA LYS A 13 15.26 -2.43 -10.21
C LYS A 13 14.50 -1.23 -10.77
N THR A 14 13.64 -0.62 -9.97
CA THR A 14 12.91 0.59 -10.36
C THR A 14 13.85 1.77 -10.52
N ARG A 15 14.76 1.96 -9.56
CA ARG A 15 15.75 3.03 -9.60
C ARG A 15 16.68 2.88 -10.82
N ASP A 16 17.20 1.68 -11.09
CA ASP A 16 18.11 1.45 -12.21
C ASP A 16 17.40 1.72 -13.55
N ALA A 17 16.11 1.32 -13.69
CA ALA A 17 15.30 1.65 -14.85
C ALA A 17 15.09 3.16 -14.99
N LEU A 18 14.69 3.84 -13.91
CA LEU A 18 14.50 5.29 -13.87
C LEU A 18 15.79 6.08 -14.06
N SER A 19 16.88 5.68 -13.39
CA SER A 19 18.17 6.39 -13.48
C SER A 19 18.75 6.33 -14.89
N ASN A 20 18.55 5.23 -15.60
CA ASN A 20 19.00 5.12 -16.99
C ASN A 20 18.21 6.05 -17.93
N THR A 21 16.92 6.21 -17.69
CA THR A 21 16.02 7.00 -18.54
C THR A 21 16.01 8.48 -18.11
N LEU A 22 15.78 8.78 -16.83
CA LEU A 22 15.81 10.16 -16.33
C LEU A 22 17.23 10.75 -16.32
N GLY A 23 18.25 9.90 -16.09
CA GLY A 23 19.65 10.34 -16.15
C GLY A 23 20.00 10.93 -17.52
N SER A 24 19.53 10.30 -18.61
CA SER A 24 19.74 10.81 -19.97
C SER A 24 19.04 12.16 -20.20
N VAL A 25 17.84 12.35 -19.66
CA VAL A 25 17.12 13.63 -19.74
C VAL A 25 17.87 14.73 -19.00
N PHE A 26 18.25 14.52 -17.74
CA PHE A 26 18.91 15.56 -16.94
C PHE A 26 20.35 15.84 -17.37
N THR A 27 21.03 14.93 -18.06
CA THR A 27 22.41 15.14 -18.58
C THR A 27 22.46 15.47 -20.07
N GLY A 28 21.42 15.11 -20.83
CA GLY A 28 21.37 15.30 -22.29
C GLY A 28 20.95 16.70 -22.72
N PHE A 29 20.24 17.41 -21.86
CA PHE A 29 19.75 18.76 -22.15
C PHE A 29 20.62 19.82 -21.47
N SER A 30 21.03 20.82 -22.21
CA SER A 30 21.76 22.00 -21.68
C SER A 30 20.80 23.10 -21.19
N GLU A 31 19.57 23.09 -21.65
CA GLU A 31 18.51 24.07 -21.35
C GLU A 31 17.21 23.35 -21.01
N ILE A 32 16.35 24.00 -20.23
CA ILE A 32 15.03 23.51 -19.84
C ILE A 32 14.02 24.09 -20.84
N ASP A 33 13.88 23.44 -22.00
CA ASP A 33 12.98 23.78 -23.08
C ASP A 33 11.77 22.84 -23.16
N ASP A 34 10.95 22.96 -24.19
CA ASP A 34 9.77 22.10 -24.37
C ASP A 34 10.17 20.64 -24.64
N ASP A 35 11.24 20.40 -25.40
CA ASP A 35 11.74 19.04 -25.69
C ASP A 35 12.19 18.33 -24.39
N PHE A 36 12.82 19.07 -23.45
CA PHE A 36 13.16 18.53 -22.12
C PHE A 36 11.92 18.05 -21.37
N TYR A 37 10.83 18.81 -21.39
CA TYR A 37 9.61 18.42 -20.68
C TYR A 37 8.93 17.22 -21.33
N ASP A 38 8.92 17.15 -22.66
CA ASP A 38 8.29 16.05 -23.39
C ASP A 38 9.03 14.74 -23.12
N GLU A 39 10.38 14.76 -23.14
CA GLU A 39 11.21 13.60 -22.81
C GLU A 39 11.07 13.19 -21.34
N LEU A 40 10.99 14.16 -20.43
CA LEU A 40 10.74 13.90 -19.01
C LEU A 40 9.40 13.21 -18.79
N GLU A 41 8.35 13.67 -19.45
CA GLU A 41 7.01 13.10 -19.34
C GLU A 41 7.00 11.64 -19.83
N GLU A 42 7.63 11.36 -20.99
CA GLU A 42 7.77 10.00 -21.51
C GLU A 42 8.50 9.10 -20.52
N CYS A 43 9.59 9.57 -19.91
CA CYS A 43 10.33 8.83 -18.88
C CYS A 43 9.47 8.50 -17.67
N LEU A 44 8.66 9.43 -17.18
CA LEU A 44 7.78 9.21 -16.03
C LEU A 44 6.66 8.19 -16.37
N ILE A 45 6.12 8.23 -17.60
CA ILE A 45 5.16 7.23 -18.08
C ILE A 45 5.79 5.85 -18.14
N LEU A 46 6.99 5.73 -18.68
CA LEU A 46 7.73 4.45 -18.74
C LEU A 46 8.07 3.90 -17.36
N ALA A 47 8.20 4.76 -16.36
CA ALA A 47 8.36 4.39 -14.96
C ALA A 47 7.07 3.95 -14.27
N ASP A 48 5.98 3.83 -14.99
CA ASP A 48 4.64 3.41 -14.53
C ASP A 48 3.92 4.44 -13.63
N LEU A 49 4.29 5.74 -13.70
CA LEU A 49 3.49 6.80 -13.07
C LEU A 49 2.11 6.95 -13.76
N GLY A 50 2.00 6.49 -15.02
CA GLY A 50 0.82 6.69 -15.84
C GLY A 50 0.71 8.10 -16.41
N VAL A 51 -0.09 8.25 -17.49
CA VAL A 51 -0.16 9.50 -18.25
C VAL A 51 -0.62 10.68 -17.37
N ASP A 52 -1.76 10.56 -16.70
CA ASP A 52 -2.36 11.67 -15.93
C ASP A 52 -1.40 12.20 -14.84
N THR A 53 -0.74 11.30 -14.11
CA THR A 53 0.19 11.64 -13.03
C THR A 53 1.48 12.25 -13.59
N SER A 54 1.99 11.75 -14.72
CA SER A 54 3.18 12.27 -15.40
C SER A 54 2.95 13.68 -15.91
N VAL A 55 1.87 13.93 -16.65
CA VAL A 55 1.47 15.28 -17.11
C VAL A 55 1.36 16.24 -15.93
N LYS A 56 0.68 15.83 -14.87
CA LYS A 56 0.52 16.67 -13.67
C LYS A 56 1.87 17.01 -13.00
N ALA A 57 2.80 16.04 -12.93
CA ALA A 57 4.14 16.28 -12.38
C ALA A 57 4.95 17.24 -13.26
N THR A 58 4.91 17.04 -14.58
CA THR A 58 5.61 17.88 -15.56
C THR A 58 5.06 19.29 -15.60
N ASP A 59 3.73 19.47 -15.57
CA ASP A 59 3.10 20.80 -15.50
C ASP A 59 3.48 21.57 -14.23
N LYS A 60 3.48 20.88 -13.08
CA LYS A 60 3.96 21.46 -11.81
C LYS A 60 5.43 21.88 -11.90
N LEU A 61 6.28 21.04 -12.50
CA LEU A 61 7.69 21.37 -12.70
C LEU A 61 7.85 22.58 -13.62
N ARG A 62 7.14 22.63 -14.74
CA ARG A 62 7.14 23.76 -15.68
C ARG A 62 6.77 25.07 -14.98
N LYS A 63 5.79 25.02 -14.08
CA LYS A 63 5.38 26.16 -13.26
C LYS A 63 6.47 26.60 -12.28
N ILE A 64 7.05 25.66 -11.53
CA ILE A 64 8.14 25.94 -10.55
C ILE A 64 9.37 26.52 -11.23
N VAL A 65 9.81 25.91 -12.36
CA VAL A 65 10.95 26.41 -13.15
C VAL A 65 10.76 27.88 -13.55
N ARG A 66 9.56 28.24 -14.00
CA ARG A 66 9.21 29.60 -14.39
C ARG A 66 9.16 30.57 -13.19
N GLU A 67 8.49 30.17 -12.10
CA GLU A 67 8.30 31.02 -10.92
C GLU A 67 9.60 31.25 -10.14
N GLN A 68 10.45 30.22 -10.04
CA GLN A 68 11.72 30.28 -9.31
C GLN A 68 12.93 30.60 -10.20
N HIS A 69 12.69 30.80 -11.51
CA HIS A 69 13.74 31.10 -12.49
C HIS A 69 14.87 30.08 -12.49
N LEU A 70 14.54 28.77 -12.37
CA LEU A 70 15.52 27.69 -12.43
C LEU A 70 16.15 27.65 -13.82
N LYS A 71 17.47 27.45 -13.87
CA LYS A 71 18.24 27.51 -15.12
C LYS A 71 18.92 26.19 -15.48
N THR A 72 19.12 25.32 -14.50
CA THR A 72 19.86 24.08 -14.69
C THR A 72 18.95 22.85 -14.54
N THR A 73 19.27 21.79 -15.25
CA THR A 73 18.56 20.51 -15.15
C THR A 73 18.68 19.89 -13.75
N GLU A 74 19.77 20.14 -13.02
CA GLU A 74 19.93 19.69 -11.63
C GLU A 74 18.96 20.41 -10.67
N GLU A 75 18.73 21.71 -10.88
CA GLU A 75 17.68 22.45 -10.13
C GLU A 75 16.30 21.88 -10.45
N ALA A 76 16.03 21.62 -11.74
CA ALA A 76 14.78 20.98 -12.16
C ALA A 76 14.60 19.58 -11.56
N LYS A 77 15.65 18.77 -11.48
CA LYS A 77 15.63 17.45 -10.82
C LYS A 77 15.29 17.57 -9.34
N SER A 78 15.90 18.53 -8.66
CA SER A 78 15.60 18.79 -7.23
C SER A 78 14.14 19.22 -7.03
N ALA A 79 13.62 20.08 -7.92
CA ALA A 79 12.22 20.51 -7.91
C ALA A 79 11.27 19.34 -8.19
N LEU A 80 11.60 18.46 -9.15
CA LEU A 80 10.83 17.26 -9.44
C LEU A 80 10.73 16.33 -8.22
N LYS A 81 11.83 16.09 -7.50
CA LYS A 81 11.79 15.34 -6.24
C LYS A 81 10.80 15.93 -5.25
N GLY A 82 10.81 17.24 -5.07
CA GLY A 82 9.86 17.93 -4.20
C GLY A 82 8.40 17.74 -4.64
N ILE A 83 8.13 17.81 -5.94
CA ILE A 83 6.80 17.58 -6.52
C ILE A 83 6.32 16.14 -6.24
N LEU A 84 7.18 15.15 -6.46
CA LEU A 84 6.82 13.74 -6.24
C LEU A 84 6.57 13.45 -4.75
N VAL A 85 7.33 14.07 -3.84
CA VAL A 85 7.06 13.99 -2.39
C VAL A 85 5.69 14.59 -2.07
N GLU A 86 5.37 15.77 -2.59
CA GLU A 86 4.06 16.41 -2.39
C GLU A 86 2.90 15.53 -2.91
N MET A 87 3.08 14.87 -4.06
CA MET A 87 2.06 13.97 -4.63
C MET A 87 1.84 12.69 -3.81
N LEU A 88 2.84 12.29 -3.03
CA LEU A 88 2.81 11.12 -2.15
C LEU A 88 2.34 11.47 -0.73
N ASP A 89 2.45 12.72 -0.32
CA ASP A 89 2.08 13.19 1.02
C ASP A 89 0.56 13.37 1.13
N VAL A 90 -0.12 12.24 1.17
CA VAL A 90 -1.58 12.15 1.22
C VAL A 90 -2.00 11.63 2.60
N GLY A 91 -2.15 12.54 3.56
CA GLY A 91 -2.65 12.23 4.89
C GLY A 91 -1.71 11.41 5.77
N ASP A 92 -2.26 10.84 6.85
CA ASP A 92 -1.48 10.12 7.88
C ASP A 92 -1.04 8.73 7.41
N THR A 93 0.27 8.47 7.41
CA THR A 93 0.87 7.18 7.01
C THR A 93 0.88 6.14 8.14
N ALA A 94 0.60 6.52 9.40
CA ALA A 94 0.48 5.57 10.50
C ALA A 94 -0.87 4.83 10.48
N LEU A 95 -0.90 3.58 10.95
CA LEU A 95 -2.17 2.89 11.17
C LEU A 95 -2.95 3.58 12.29
N LYS A 96 -4.23 3.82 12.06
CA LYS A 96 -5.13 4.40 13.04
C LYS A 96 -5.55 3.34 14.07
N LEU A 97 -4.84 3.26 15.18
CA LEU A 97 -5.02 2.28 16.25
C LEU A 97 -5.33 2.95 17.60
N ASP A 98 -6.28 3.91 17.61
CA ASP A 98 -6.54 4.80 18.76
C ASP A 98 -7.45 4.16 19.81
N THR A 99 -8.05 3.01 19.52
CA THR A 99 -9.00 2.33 20.42
C THR A 99 -8.54 0.92 20.75
N LYS A 100 -9.18 0.34 21.79
CA LYS A 100 -8.94 -1.05 22.21
C LYS A 100 -10.27 -1.82 22.27
N PRO A 101 -10.49 -2.75 21.31
CA PRO A 101 -9.66 -3.02 20.14
C PRO A 101 -9.82 -1.99 19.01
N SER A 102 -8.79 -1.84 18.19
CA SER A 102 -8.88 -1.25 16.86
C SER A 102 -9.03 -2.35 15.81
N VAL A 103 -9.64 -2.07 14.68
CA VAL A 103 -9.91 -3.07 13.62
C VAL A 103 -9.23 -2.66 12.32
N VAL A 104 -8.48 -3.57 11.72
CA VAL A 104 -7.91 -3.42 10.37
C VAL A 104 -8.49 -4.52 9.48
N LEU A 105 -9.32 -4.15 8.53
CA LEU A 105 -9.85 -5.03 7.50
C LEU A 105 -8.91 -5.01 6.29
N VAL A 106 -8.31 -6.15 5.95
CA VAL A 106 -7.34 -6.25 4.86
C VAL A 106 -8.00 -6.83 3.63
N ILE A 107 -8.03 -6.04 2.55
CA ILE A 107 -8.69 -6.34 1.29
C ILE A 107 -7.72 -6.31 0.11
N GLY A 108 -8.13 -6.81 -1.04
CA GLY A 108 -7.34 -6.86 -2.28
C GLY A 108 -7.58 -8.15 -3.06
N VAL A 109 -7.12 -8.23 -4.31
CA VAL A 109 -7.30 -9.44 -5.12
C VAL A 109 -6.49 -10.62 -4.60
N ASN A 110 -6.78 -11.83 -5.08
CA ASN A 110 -5.98 -13.00 -4.71
C ASN A 110 -4.54 -12.89 -5.23
N GLY A 111 -3.56 -13.33 -4.42
CA GLY A 111 -2.15 -13.35 -4.80
C GLY A 111 -1.38 -12.05 -4.57
N VAL A 112 -2.02 -10.94 -4.17
CA VAL A 112 -1.34 -9.67 -3.89
C VAL A 112 -0.55 -9.65 -2.57
N GLY A 113 -0.70 -10.67 -1.73
CA GLY A 113 0.04 -10.76 -0.45
C GLY A 113 -0.75 -10.32 0.78
N LYS A 114 -2.10 -10.34 0.79
CA LYS A 114 -2.92 -9.96 1.96
C LYS A 114 -2.51 -10.72 3.23
N THR A 115 -2.58 -12.03 3.20
CA THR A 115 -2.26 -12.90 4.36
C THR A 115 -0.82 -12.68 4.87
N THR A 116 0.12 -12.52 3.93
CA THR A 116 1.52 -12.18 4.26
C THR A 116 1.64 -10.80 4.89
N THR A 117 0.94 -9.79 4.35
CA THR A 117 0.92 -8.42 4.89
C THR A 117 0.35 -8.41 6.32
N ILE A 118 -0.76 -9.13 6.56
CA ILE A 118 -1.33 -9.31 7.90
C ILE A 118 -0.31 -9.89 8.86
N GLY A 119 0.36 -10.99 8.46
CA GLY A 119 1.37 -11.63 9.29
C GLY A 119 2.56 -10.73 9.64
N LYS A 120 3.01 -9.91 8.67
CA LYS A 120 4.10 -8.94 8.88
C LYS A 120 3.65 -7.80 9.80
N ILE A 121 2.44 -7.26 9.63
CA ILE A 121 1.86 -6.24 10.52
C ILE A 121 1.70 -6.82 11.93
N ALA A 122 1.18 -8.05 12.07
CA ALA A 122 1.04 -8.71 13.35
C ALA A 122 2.38 -8.86 14.08
N THR A 123 3.42 -9.31 13.36
CA THR A 123 4.79 -9.45 13.91
C THR A 123 5.31 -8.12 14.45
N ARG A 124 5.08 -7.03 13.72
CA ARG A 124 5.49 -5.70 14.15
C ARG A 124 4.72 -5.25 15.38
N LEU A 125 3.39 -5.35 15.37
CA LEU A 125 2.54 -4.88 16.47
C LEU A 125 2.79 -5.68 17.76
N THR A 126 3.02 -6.99 17.67
CA THR A 126 3.37 -7.81 18.84
C THR A 126 4.76 -7.47 19.37
N ALA A 127 5.73 -7.17 18.52
CA ALA A 127 7.03 -6.66 18.94
C ALA A 127 6.94 -5.28 19.67
N GLU A 128 5.92 -4.48 19.32
CA GLU A 128 5.57 -3.22 20.01
C GLU A 128 4.78 -3.45 21.31
N GLY A 129 4.56 -4.72 21.70
CA GLY A 129 3.86 -5.09 22.94
C GLY A 129 2.34 -5.11 22.84
N LYS A 130 1.76 -5.01 21.64
CA LYS A 130 0.31 -5.07 21.44
C LYS A 130 -0.20 -6.51 21.45
N ASN A 131 -1.37 -6.72 22.05
CA ASN A 131 -2.10 -7.99 21.99
C ASN A 131 -2.90 -8.04 20.66
N VAL A 132 -2.44 -8.82 19.70
CA VAL A 132 -3.01 -8.89 18.35
C VAL A 132 -3.84 -10.16 18.18
N LEU A 133 -5.03 -10.02 17.59
CA LEU A 133 -5.89 -11.10 17.17
C LEU A 133 -6.01 -11.12 15.64
N LEU A 134 -5.73 -12.27 15.03
CA LEU A 134 -5.93 -12.53 13.60
C LEU A 134 -7.28 -13.21 13.39
N VAL A 135 -8.00 -12.82 12.32
CA VAL A 135 -9.28 -13.41 11.93
C VAL A 135 -9.19 -13.94 10.50
N ALA A 136 -9.34 -15.26 10.32
CA ALA A 136 -9.28 -15.92 9.02
C ALA A 136 -10.62 -15.79 8.27
N GLY A 137 -10.91 -14.60 7.74
CA GLY A 137 -12.15 -14.33 7.01
C GLY A 137 -12.12 -14.80 5.54
N ASP A 138 -10.98 -15.16 4.95
CA ASP A 138 -10.92 -15.88 3.66
C ASP A 138 -11.26 -17.36 3.86
N THR A 139 -12.53 -17.64 4.09
CA THR A 139 -13.04 -18.99 4.37
C THR A 139 -13.14 -19.89 3.15
N PHE A 140 -12.95 -19.33 1.95
CA PHE A 140 -13.01 -20.10 0.71
C PHE A 140 -11.71 -20.79 0.34
N ARG A 141 -10.64 -20.48 1.04
CA ARG A 141 -9.30 -20.99 0.74
C ARG A 141 -8.67 -21.55 2.01
N ALA A 142 -8.76 -22.87 2.16
CA ALA A 142 -8.13 -23.58 3.30
C ALA A 142 -6.65 -23.19 3.46
N ALA A 143 -5.89 -23.17 2.37
CA ALA A 143 -4.47 -22.77 2.39
C ALA A 143 -4.23 -21.33 2.89
N ALA A 144 -5.18 -20.40 2.74
CA ALA A 144 -5.05 -19.05 3.27
C ALA A 144 -5.19 -19.04 4.80
N ALA A 145 -6.15 -19.80 5.33
CA ALA A 145 -6.33 -19.95 6.77
C ALA A 145 -5.12 -20.66 7.42
N ASP A 146 -4.57 -21.70 6.79
CA ASP A 146 -3.38 -22.40 7.27
C ASP A 146 -2.15 -21.49 7.24
N GLN A 147 -2.00 -20.68 6.18
CA GLN A 147 -0.92 -19.69 6.10
C GLN A 147 -1.05 -18.63 7.21
N LEU A 148 -2.27 -18.17 7.48
CA LEU A 148 -2.51 -17.19 8.55
C LEU A 148 -2.19 -17.77 9.93
N GLU A 149 -2.48 -19.07 10.16
CA GLU A 149 -2.14 -19.79 11.40
C GLU A 149 -0.61 -19.89 11.59
N ILE A 150 0.14 -20.16 10.52
CA ILE A 150 1.62 -20.12 10.57
C ILE A 150 2.11 -18.74 10.99
N TRP A 151 1.52 -17.68 10.42
CA TRP A 151 1.85 -16.30 10.81
C TRP A 151 1.47 -16.01 12.26
N ALA A 152 0.31 -16.47 12.75
CA ALA A 152 -0.06 -16.34 14.15
C ALA A 152 1.00 -16.96 15.09
N GLY A 153 1.43 -18.19 14.78
CA GLY A 153 2.48 -18.87 15.54
C GLY A 153 3.83 -18.13 15.52
N ARG A 154 4.21 -17.55 14.37
CA ARG A 154 5.48 -16.81 14.23
C ARG A 154 5.45 -15.45 14.94
N SER A 155 4.33 -14.76 14.89
CA SER A 155 4.18 -13.43 15.48
C SER A 155 3.83 -13.47 16.96
N GLY A 156 3.36 -14.60 17.50
CA GLY A 156 2.79 -14.69 18.85
C GLY A 156 1.37 -14.12 18.95
N ALA A 157 0.71 -13.81 17.83
CA ALA A 157 -0.67 -13.33 17.79
C ALA A 157 -1.65 -14.50 18.03
N SER A 158 -2.81 -14.18 18.62
CA SER A 158 -3.94 -15.12 18.67
C SER A 158 -4.61 -15.21 17.31
N ILE A 159 -5.30 -16.34 17.03
CA ILE A 159 -6.06 -16.52 15.80
C ILE A 159 -7.45 -17.07 16.08
N VAL A 160 -8.45 -16.62 15.28
CA VAL A 160 -9.78 -17.20 15.17
C VAL A 160 -9.99 -17.65 13.73
N ARG A 161 -10.32 -18.92 13.54
CA ARG A 161 -10.65 -19.54 12.25
C ARG A 161 -11.82 -20.51 12.42
N GLN A 162 -12.54 -20.78 11.34
CA GLN A 162 -13.56 -21.81 11.24
C GLN A 162 -13.23 -22.78 10.10
N HIS A 163 -14.11 -23.75 9.83
CA HIS A 163 -13.98 -24.68 8.72
C HIS A 163 -14.10 -23.97 7.36
N GLU A 164 -13.56 -24.60 6.34
CA GLU A 164 -13.69 -24.11 4.97
C GLU A 164 -15.16 -24.01 4.56
N GLY A 165 -15.52 -22.90 3.88
CA GLY A 165 -16.89 -22.62 3.48
C GLY A 165 -17.78 -22.00 4.57
N ALA A 166 -17.26 -21.75 5.78
CA ALA A 166 -17.98 -20.99 6.80
C ALA A 166 -18.35 -19.58 6.30
N ASP A 167 -19.37 -18.97 6.88
CA ASP A 167 -19.72 -17.59 6.55
C ASP A 167 -18.66 -16.62 7.08
N PRO A 168 -17.96 -15.84 6.22
CA PRO A 168 -16.91 -14.90 6.64
C PRO A 168 -17.35 -13.97 7.77
N ALA A 169 -18.60 -13.50 7.70
CA ALA A 169 -19.16 -12.61 8.72
C ALA A 169 -19.33 -13.28 10.08
N SER A 170 -19.61 -14.58 10.12
CA SER A 170 -19.66 -15.36 11.36
C SER A 170 -18.27 -15.51 11.98
N VAL A 171 -17.24 -15.75 11.16
CA VAL A 171 -15.84 -15.83 11.63
C VAL A 171 -15.40 -14.49 12.23
N VAL A 172 -15.77 -13.38 11.60
CA VAL A 172 -15.47 -12.04 12.10
C VAL A 172 -16.19 -11.77 13.41
N PHE A 173 -17.47 -12.17 13.52
CA PHE A 173 -18.20 -12.04 14.78
C PHE A 173 -17.51 -12.80 15.93
N ASP A 174 -17.15 -14.07 15.72
CA ASP A 174 -16.44 -14.87 16.71
C ASP A 174 -15.07 -14.26 17.05
N GLY A 175 -14.38 -13.71 16.04
CA GLY A 175 -13.14 -12.98 16.22
C GLY A 175 -13.30 -11.78 17.16
N ILE A 176 -14.34 -10.98 16.97
CA ILE A 176 -14.65 -9.83 17.83
C ILE A 176 -14.97 -10.26 19.26
N GLN A 177 -15.80 -11.33 19.44
CA GLN A 177 -16.09 -11.84 20.77
C GLN A 177 -14.83 -12.36 21.47
N SER A 178 -13.97 -13.09 20.75
CA SER A 178 -12.67 -13.54 21.25
C SER A 178 -11.76 -12.37 21.63
N ALA A 179 -11.71 -11.30 20.81
CA ALA A 179 -10.92 -10.10 21.07
C ALA A 179 -11.37 -9.39 22.35
N LYS A 180 -12.68 -9.24 22.55
CA LYS A 180 -13.25 -8.67 23.78
C LYS A 180 -12.86 -9.51 25.00
N ALA A 181 -12.99 -10.83 24.91
CA ALA A 181 -12.70 -11.75 26.02
C ALA A 181 -11.20 -11.78 26.40
N LYS A 182 -10.31 -11.65 25.40
CA LYS A 182 -8.85 -11.69 25.57
C LYS A 182 -8.23 -10.31 25.81
N GLY A 183 -9.00 -9.24 25.72
CA GLY A 183 -8.50 -7.86 25.81
C GLY A 183 -7.52 -7.53 24.71
N ALA A 184 -7.80 -7.94 23.46
CA ALA A 184 -6.95 -7.62 22.32
C ALA A 184 -6.89 -6.10 22.08
N ASP A 185 -5.71 -5.62 21.67
CA ASP A 185 -5.50 -4.22 21.28
C ASP A 185 -5.89 -4.00 19.81
N VAL A 186 -5.60 -4.98 18.96
CA VAL A 186 -5.83 -4.89 17.51
C VAL A 186 -6.39 -6.19 16.95
N ILE A 187 -7.39 -6.07 16.08
CA ILE A 187 -7.95 -7.17 15.29
C ILE A 187 -7.54 -6.96 13.83
N LEU A 188 -6.83 -7.93 13.25
CA LEU A 188 -6.49 -7.95 11.82
C LEU A 188 -7.35 -9.01 11.13
N ILE A 189 -8.14 -8.60 10.15
CA ILE A 189 -9.12 -9.46 9.45
C ILE A 189 -8.63 -9.71 8.03
N ASP A 190 -8.32 -10.98 7.69
CA ASP A 190 -8.08 -11.40 6.31
C ASP A 190 -9.41 -11.60 5.58
N THR A 191 -9.46 -11.26 4.29
CA THR A 191 -10.68 -11.39 3.47
C THR A 191 -10.41 -12.09 2.15
N ALA A 192 -11.46 -12.64 1.54
CA ALA A 192 -11.40 -13.15 0.19
C ALA A 192 -11.09 -12.03 -0.82
N GLY A 193 -10.42 -12.39 -1.93
CA GLY A 193 -9.99 -11.43 -2.97
C GLY A 193 -10.62 -11.68 -4.34
N ARG A 194 -11.92 -11.97 -4.41
CA ARG A 194 -12.62 -12.38 -5.64
C ARG A 194 -13.19 -11.20 -6.42
N LEU A 195 -12.35 -10.29 -6.91
CA LEU A 195 -12.79 -9.08 -7.61
C LEU A 195 -13.58 -9.37 -8.90
N HIS A 196 -13.37 -10.54 -9.54
CA HIS A 196 -14.14 -10.97 -10.72
C HIS A 196 -15.63 -11.17 -10.43
N ASN A 197 -16.01 -11.38 -9.15
CA ASN A 197 -17.39 -11.41 -8.71
C ASN A 197 -17.66 -10.23 -7.77
N LYS A 198 -17.63 -9.01 -8.34
CA LYS A 198 -17.74 -7.73 -7.63
C LYS A 198 -18.94 -7.68 -6.67
N GLN A 199 -20.10 -8.14 -7.13
CA GLN A 199 -21.35 -8.07 -6.33
C GLN A 199 -21.25 -8.93 -5.06
N ASN A 200 -20.73 -10.14 -5.17
CA ASN A 200 -20.60 -11.04 -4.02
C ASN A 200 -19.54 -10.50 -3.05
N LEU A 201 -18.41 -10.02 -3.55
CA LEU A 201 -17.36 -9.40 -2.73
C LEU A 201 -17.90 -8.17 -1.99
N MET A 202 -18.64 -7.30 -2.68
CA MET A 202 -19.24 -6.12 -2.06
C MET A 202 -20.24 -6.51 -0.97
N ASN A 203 -21.09 -7.50 -1.21
CA ASN A 203 -22.06 -8.00 -0.22
C ASN A 203 -21.34 -8.57 1.02
N GLU A 204 -20.26 -9.33 0.81
CA GLU A 204 -19.44 -9.90 1.88
C GLU A 204 -18.77 -8.80 2.72
N LEU A 205 -18.07 -7.86 2.08
CA LEU A 205 -17.40 -6.75 2.76
C LEU A 205 -18.41 -5.86 3.52
N ASN A 206 -19.57 -5.56 2.93
CA ASN A 206 -20.62 -4.81 3.58
C ASN A 206 -21.18 -5.56 4.80
N LYS A 207 -21.32 -6.89 4.73
CA LYS A 207 -21.77 -7.70 5.86
C LYS A 207 -20.77 -7.69 6.99
N ILE A 208 -19.47 -7.83 6.68
CA ILE A 208 -18.37 -7.72 7.65
C ILE A 208 -18.38 -6.33 8.31
N SER A 209 -18.43 -5.25 7.50
CA SER A 209 -18.45 -3.87 8.02
C SER A 209 -19.60 -3.63 8.99
N ARG A 210 -20.81 -4.09 8.66
CA ARG A 210 -21.98 -3.98 9.55
C ARG A 210 -21.80 -4.73 10.87
N ILE A 211 -21.14 -5.88 10.85
CA ILE A 211 -20.84 -6.63 12.09
C ILE A 211 -19.84 -5.86 12.94
N VAL A 212 -18.75 -5.35 12.34
CA VAL A 212 -17.78 -4.53 13.05
C VAL A 212 -18.44 -3.28 13.64
N GLU A 213 -19.30 -2.60 12.87
CA GLU A 213 -20.05 -1.43 13.35
C GLU A 213 -20.97 -1.71 14.52
N ARG A 214 -21.69 -2.81 14.44
CA ARG A 214 -22.63 -3.20 15.49
C ARG A 214 -21.91 -3.63 16.77
N GLU A 215 -20.85 -4.45 16.64
CA GLU A 215 -20.18 -5.05 17.78
C GLU A 215 -19.13 -4.12 18.41
N LEU A 216 -18.56 -3.21 17.63
CA LEU A 216 -17.51 -2.28 18.04
C LEU A 216 -17.79 -0.87 17.48
N PRO A 217 -18.87 -0.19 17.91
CA PRO A 217 -19.28 1.10 17.34
C PRO A 217 -18.21 2.19 17.49
N GLU A 218 -17.44 2.18 18.59
CA GLU A 218 -16.43 3.19 18.91
C GLU A 218 -15.01 2.81 18.43
N ALA A 219 -14.85 1.65 17.78
CA ALA A 219 -13.52 1.20 17.36
C ALA A 219 -12.94 2.05 16.24
N SER A 220 -11.65 2.39 16.33
CA SER A 220 -10.87 2.85 15.18
C SER A 220 -10.87 1.77 14.12
N ARG A 221 -11.14 2.15 12.88
CA ARG A 221 -11.28 1.22 11.74
C ARG A 221 -10.42 1.67 10.60
N GLU A 222 -9.67 0.73 10.06
CA GLU A 222 -8.93 0.87 8.82
C GLU A 222 -9.38 -0.19 7.81
N VAL A 223 -9.56 0.22 6.58
CA VAL A 223 -9.71 -0.68 5.44
C VAL A 223 -8.43 -0.58 4.62
N LEU A 224 -7.53 -1.55 4.84
CA LEU A 224 -6.23 -1.61 4.21
C LEU A 224 -6.31 -2.37 2.89
N LEU A 225 -6.19 -1.66 1.77
CA LEU A 225 -6.10 -2.25 0.44
C LEU A 225 -4.66 -2.68 0.15
N VAL A 226 -4.47 -3.96 -0.12
CA VAL A 226 -3.17 -4.51 -0.54
C VAL A 226 -3.13 -4.61 -2.07
N LEU A 227 -2.11 -4.03 -2.67
CA LEU A 227 -1.85 -4.03 -4.10
C LEU A 227 -0.49 -4.66 -4.41
N ASP A 228 -0.40 -5.35 -5.53
CA ASP A 228 0.85 -5.91 -6.04
C ASP A 228 1.53 -4.90 -6.98
N GLY A 229 2.68 -4.36 -6.59
CA GLY A 229 3.44 -3.37 -7.36
C GLY A 229 3.89 -3.88 -8.74
N THR A 230 4.00 -5.19 -8.93
CA THR A 230 4.38 -5.76 -10.24
C THR A 230 3.29 -5.62 -11.30
N THR A 231 2.05 -5.36 -10.89
CA THR A 231 0.90 -5.23 -11.80
C THR A 231 0.84 -3.86 -12.49
N GLY A 232 1.61 -2.87 -12.02
CA GLY A 232 1.66 -1.53 -12.62
C GLY A 232 0.27 -0.88 -12.72
N GLN A 233 -0.06 -0.27 -13.83
CA GLN A 233 -1.34 0.44 -14.06
C GLN A 233 -2.59 -0.44 -13.84
N ASN A 234 -2.49 -1.76 -14.01
CA ASN A 234 -3.60 -2.66 -13.66
C ASN A 234 -3.89 -2.64 -12.14
N GLY A 235 -2.87 -2.45 -11.32
CA GLY A 235 -3.03 -2.26 -9.88
C GLY A 235 -3.84 -1.00 -9.54
N LEU A 236 -3.61 0.10 -10.25
CA LEU A 236 -4.38 1.34 -10.10
C LEU A 236 -5.86 1.15 -10.48
N ILE A 237 -6.14 0.40 -11.56
CA ILE A 237 -7.52 0.07 -11.96
C ILE A 237 -8.21 -0.75 -10.85
N GLN A 238 -7.54 -1.76 -10.28
CA GLN A 238 -8.07 -2.53 -9.15
C GLN A 238 -8.32 -1.64 -7.94
N ALA A 239 -7.39 -0.75 -7.63
CA ALA A 239 -7.50 0.17 -6.51
C ALA A 239 -8.72 1.11 -6.64
N LYS A 240 -8.93 1.68 -7.83
CA LYS A 240 -10.13 2.49 -8.15
C LYS A 240 -11.43 1.71 -7.92
N GLU A 241 -11.46 0.43 -8.30
CA GLU A 241 -12.64 -0.41 -8.12
C GLU A 241 -12.89 -0.74 -6.63
N PHE A 242 -11.85 -1.12 -5.87
CA PHE A 242 -11.98 -1.37 -4.43
C PHE A 242 -12.38 -0.11 -3.65
N SER A 243 -11.84 1.05 -4.00
CA SER A 243 -12.18 2.32 -3.34
C SER A 243 -13.66 2.68 -3.48
N LYS A 244 -14.29 2.30 -4.62
CA LYS A 244 -15.73 2.53 -4.84
C LYS A 244 -16.63 1.64 -3.96
N ILE A 245 -16.15 0.47 -3.54
CA ILE A 245 -16.99 -0.56 -2.93
C ILE A 245 -16.72 -0.81 -1.45
N ALA A 246 -15.52 -0.48 -0.96
CA ALA A 246 -15.07 -0.94 0.35
C ALA A 246 -14.66 0.17 1.31
N GLY A 247 -14.79 1.44 0.95
CA GLY A 247 -14.40 2.56 1.82
C GLY A 247 -12.93 2.48 2.26
N VAL A 248 -12.01 2.26 1.30
CA VAL A 248 -10.56 2.15 1.54
C VAL A 248 -10.03 3.37 2.26
N THR A 249 -9.31 3.17 3.36
CA THR A 249 -8.69 4.25 4.16
C THR A 249 -7.17 4.22 4.13
N ALA A 250 -6.58 3.11 3.69
CA ALA A 250 -5.14 2.90 3.69
C ALA A 250 -4.72 1.96 2.56
N ILE A 251 -3.50 2.12 2.07
CA ILE A 251 -2.93 1.31 1.00
C ILE A 251 -1.61 0.68 1.47
N ALA A 252 -1.40 -0.59 1.09
CA ALA A 252 -0.11 -1.27 1.17
C ALA A 252 0.27 -1.75 -0.22
N LEU A 253 1.47 -1.38 -0.70
CA LEU A 253 2.02 -1.90 -1.95
C LEU A 253 3.07 -2.96 -1.66
N THR A 254 2.92 -4.13 -2.25
CA THR A 254 3.81 -5.29 -2.06
C THR A 254 4.67 -5.56 -3.29
N LYS A 255 5.70 -6.40 -3.14
CA LYS A 255 6.56 -6.91 -4.22
C LYS A 255 7.29 -5.84 -5.03
N LEU A 256 7.62 -4.71 -4.42
CA LEU A 256 8.35 -3.64 -5.09
C LEU A 256 9.78 -4.05 -5.46
N ASP A 257 10.38 -5.00 -4.74
CA ASP A 257 11.69 -5.62 -5.03
C ASP A 257 11.71 -6.44 -6.32
N GLY A 258 10.54 -6.88 -6.77
CA GLY A 258 10.37 -7.68 -8.00
C GLY A 258 10.21 -6.87 -9.28
N THR A 259 10.05 -5.54 -9.22
CA THR A 259 9.57 -4.75 -10.36
C THR A 259 10.42 -3.52 -10.68
N ALA A 260 10.42 -3.13 -11.97
CA ALA A 260 10.89 -1.83 -12.45
C ALA A 260 9.78 -0.75 -12.46
N LYS A 261 8.56 -1.10 -12.01
CA LYS A 261 7.34 -0.29 -12.09
C LYS A 261 6.98 0.41 -10.76
N GLY A 262 7.98 0.75 -9.95
CA GLY A 262 7.75 1.36 -8.63
C GLY A 262 7.08 2.74 -8.66
N GLY A 263 7.08 3.42 -9.80
CA GLY A 263 6.33 4.67 -9.99
C GLY A 263 4.83 4.54 -9.77
N ILE A 264 4.29 3.31 -9.86
CA ILE A 264 2.88 3.03 -9.54
C ILE A 264 2.46 3.50 -8.13
N VAL A 265 3.38 3.55 -7.18
CA VAL A 265 3.11 4.06 -5.82
C VAL A 265 2.64 5.51 -5.88
N ILE A 266 3.31 6.33 -6.71
CA ILE A 266 2.96 7.75 -6.92
C ILE A 266 1.60 7.87 -7.60
N ALA A 267 1.38 7.09 -8.67
CA ALA A 267 0.11 7.08 -9.40
C ALA A 267 -1.08 6.72 -8.49
N VAL A 268 -0.90 5.72 -7.64
CA VAL A 268 -1.95 5.25 -6.72
C VAL A 268 -2.27 6.32 -5.66
N ALA A 269 -1.25 6.90 -5.02
CA ALA A 269 -1.43 7.93 -4.01
C ALA A 269 -2.09 9.19 -4.60
N ASP A 270 -1.55 9.70 -5.72
CA ASP A 270 -2.06 10.91 -6.37
C ASP A 270 -3.49 10.74 -6.92
N THR A 271 -3.79 9.59 -7.51
CA THR A 271 -5.12 9.35 -8.11
C THR A 271 -6.21 9.11 -7.06
N LEU A 272 -5.91 8.33 -6.02
CA LEU A 272 -6.93 7.91 -5.06
C LEU A 272 -7.06 8.87 -3.87
N GLN A 273 -6.04 9.68 -3.61
CA GLN A 273 -5.98 10.55 -2.43
C GLN A 273 -6.20 9.76 -1.13
N ILE A 274 -5.61 8.54 -1.08
CA ILE A 274 -5.63 7.63 0.07
C ILE A 274 -4.18 7.38 0.47
N PRO A 275 -3.83 7.50 1.77
CA PRO A 275 -2.44 7.37 2.21
C PRO A 275 -1.90 5.96 1.98
N VAL A 276 -0.70 5.89 1.42
CA VAL A 276 0.11 4.67 1.43
C VAL A 276 0.72 4.54 2.82
N LYS A 277 0.46 3.44 3.51
CA LYS A 277 0.96 3.20 4.87
C LYS A 277 2.11 2.21 4.92
N PHE A 278 2.16 1.30 3.95
CA PHE A 278 3.20 0.28 3.88
C PHE A 278 3.70 0.03 2.47
N VAL A 279 4.99 -0.29 2.37
CA VAL A 279 5.63 -0.81 1.17
C VAL A 279 6.35 -2.11 1.50
N GLY A 280 6.12 -3.15 0.67
CA GLY A 280 6.77 -4.45 0.76
C GLY A 280 7.92 -4.54 -0.22
N VAL A 281 9.13 -4.73 0.30
CA VAL A 281 10.39 -4.76 -0.45
C VAL A 281 11.15 -6.08 -0.28
N GLY A 282 10.43 -7.16 0.03
CA GLY A 282 10.98 -8.51 0.19
C GLY A 282 10.08 -9.44 0.99
N GLU A 283 10.57 -10.64 1.30
CA GLU A 283 9.77 -11.73 1.88
C GLU A 283 9.75 -11.76 3.42
N LYS A 284 10.78 -11.22 4.09
CA LYS A 284 10.91 -11.26 5.55
C LYS A 284 9.88 -10.34 6.23
N ALA A 285 9.61 -10.58 7.51
CA ALA A 285 8.67 -9.76 8.29
C ALA A 285 9.07 -8.27 8.30
N GLU A 286 10.35 -8.00 8.46
CA GLU A 286 10.93 -6.65 8.47
C GLU A 286 11.01 -5.99 7.09
N ASP A 287 10.64 -6.67 6.01
CA ASP A 287 10.62 -6.11 4.64
C ASP A 287 9.25 -5.47 4.28
N LEU A 288 8.28 -5.50 5.21
CA LEU A 288 7.11 -4.64 5.14
C LEU A 288 7.42 -3.36 5.92
N MET A 289 7.66 -2.30 5.21
CA MET A 289 8.15 -1.05 5.79
C MET A 289 7.05 0.00 5.88
N PRO A 290 7.00 0.79 6.96
CA PRO A 290 6.19 2.01 6.97
C PRO A 290 6.55 2.89 5.79
N PHE A 291 5.58 3.56 5.24
CA PHE A 291 5.80 4.44 4.10
C PHE A 291 6.16 5.85 4.57
N GLU A 292 7.25 6.36 3.99
CA GLU A 292 7.69 7.75 4.16
C GLU A 292 7.95 8.32 2.74
N ALA A 293 7.17 9.32 2.34
CA ALA A 293 7.21 9.87 0.98
C ALA A 293 8.61 10.36 0.58
N LYS A 294 9.30 11.06 1.49
CA LYS A 294 10.64 11.59 1.26
C LYS A 294 11.67 10.49 1.04
N ASP A 295 11.68 9.48 1.91
CA ASP A 295 12.61 8.36 1.83
C ASP A 295 12.36 7.53 0.57
N PHE A 296 11.09 7.36 0.20
CA PHE A 296 10.71 6.65 -1.02
C PHE A 296 11.21 7.36 -2.28
N VAL A 297 10.98 8.67 -2.41
CA VAL A 297 11.43 9.45 -3.58
C VAL A 297 12.96 9.51 -3.64
N GLU A 298 13.64 9.65 -2.51
CA GLU A 298 15.11 9.65 -2.46
C GLU A 298 15.71 8.28 -2.81
N ALA A 299 15.03 7.19 -2.48
CA ALA A 299 15.46 5.85 -2.89
C ALA A 299 15.15 5.55 -4.37
N LEU A 300 14.19 6.28 -4.95
CA LEU A 300 13.74 6.10 -6.33
C LEU A 300 14.60 6.88 -7.35
N LEU A 301 15.02 8.11 -6.99
CA LEU A 301 15.73 9.10 -7.82
C LEU A 301 17.11 9.45 -7.29
#